data_e8c775231fb53cde5be7788140f1ef90
#
_entry.id   e8c775231fb53cde5be7788140f1ef90
#
_cell.length_a   1.000
_cell.length_b   1.000
_cell.length_c   1.000
_cell.angle_alpha   90.00
_cell.angle_beta   90.00
_cell.angle_gamma   90.00
#
_symmetry.space_group_name_H-M   'P 1'
#
loop_
_entity.id
_entity.type
_entity.pdbx_description
1 polymer ?
#
loop_
_entity_poly.entity_id
_entity_poly.type
_entity_poly.pdbx_seq_one_letter_code
_entity_poly.pdbx_strand_id
1 'polypeptide(L)'
;MFEFFGNINVNWMGIRKPLIALSVLILMAGLVSSVGRQFTPGGTQAFNLGVDFQGGTLITAKFKGEKPSEDQIRTALQNIGVGDPVIQASTDKTDEVLIKVPLFENTDTSPVSQSPTDVNSNTNAQPFQNEQEKNQINQGRASVKQALDSFGKEAEGTTNLNDDPAAAYKIVGTDSVGPVAGAQLRNQAILATLLGMIGILLYIAFRYDWTYAAGAVIAVFHDVLITLAFFSVFQWEVSLTVLAALLTLVGFSVNDSIVIFDRIRENLRLNRNKSLYNLTNDSINQTMSRTIITGGLVFLSVLALVLFGGEVLRGFSLALFVGVITGTYSTIAIASPIAIWWQDKLGAAKVKQIEVKRTDKIASSARRSVARRPIAR
;
A
#
# COMPACT_ATOMS: atom_id res chain seq x y z
N MET A 1 6.48 33.47 -0.87
CA MET A 1 6.43 32.03 -1.19
C MET A 1 7.03 31.91 -2.59
N PHE A 2 8.13 31.24 -2.77
CA PHE A 2 8.75 31.07 -4.08
C PHE A 2 7.82 30.22 -4.95
N GLU A 3 7.24 30.79 -5.99
CA GLU A 3 6.48 30.05 -7.00
C GLU A 3 7.47 29.40 -7.96
N PHE A 4 7.89 28.16 -7.65
CA PHE A 4 8.82 27.41 -8.49
C PHE A 4 8.24 27.10 -9.88
N PHE A 5 6.92 27.10 -10.02
CA PHE A 5 6.20 26.89 -11.26
C PHE A 5 5.11 27.98 -11.40
N GLY A 6 5.51 29.13 -11.94
CA GLY A 6 4.56 30.19 -12.27
C GLY A 6 3.60 29.74 -13.38
N ASN A 7 2.29 29.95 -13.18
CA ASN A 7 1.23 29.81 -14.18
C ASN A 7 1.15 28.47 -14.94
N ILE A 8 1.01 27.36 -14.20
CA ILE A 8 0.60 26.09 -14.81
C ILE A 8 -0.83 26.27 -15.35
N ASN A 9 -1.01 26.10 -16.65
CA ASN A 9 -2.32 26.18 -17.29
C ASN A 9 -2.52 24.95 -18.19
N VAL A 10 -2.80 23.83 -17.56
CA VAL A 10 -3.04 22.54 -18.22
C VAL A 10 -4.52 22.20 -18.14
N ASN A 11 -5.07 21.63 -19.19
CA ASN A 11 -6.45 21.13 -19.17
C ASN A 11 -6.48 19.69 -18.58
N TRP A 12 -6.32 19.61 -17.25
CA TRP A 12 -6.32 18.35 -16.52
C TRP A 12 -7.61 17.55 -16.70
N MET A 13 -8.73 18.26 -16.68
CA MET A 13 -10.04 17.65 -16.87
C MET A 13 -10.23 17.08 -18.28
N GLY A 14 -9.52 17.58 -19.28
CA GLY A 14 -9.49 17.01 -20.64
C GLY A 14 -8.68 15.73 -20.71
N ILE A 15 -7.57 15.67 -19.98
CA ILE A 15 -6.63 14.52 -19.98
C ILE A 15 -7.14 13.37 -19.11
N ARG A 16 -8.18 13.54 -18.29
CA ARG A 16 -8.69 12.49 -17.39
C ARG A 16 -9.02 11.16 -18.09
N LYS A 17 -9.56 11.21 -19.31
CA LYS A 17 -9.97 9.99 -20.04
C LYS A 17 -8.80 9.05 -20.33
N PRO A 18 -7.68 9.48 -20.94
CA PRO A 18 -6.52 8.61 -21.13
C PRO A 18 -5.90 8.15 -19.80
N LEU A 19 -5.90 8.97 -18.76
CA LEU A 19 -5.40 8.56 -17.44
C LEU A 19 -6.28 7.47 -16.79
N ILE A 20 -7.60 7.59 -16.87
CA ILE A 20 -8.54 6.55 -16.43
C ILE A 20 -8.35 5.28 -17.27
N ALA A 21 -8.19 5.39 -18.60
CA ALA A 21 -7.96 4.24 -19.46
C ALA A 21 -6.66 3.49 -19.08
N LEU A 22 -5.60 4.23 -18.79
CA LEU A 22 -4.33 3.66 -18.30
C LEU A 22 -4.53 2.92 -16.97
N SER A 23 -5.26 3.52 -16.02
CA SER A 23 -5.59 2.88 -14.74
C SER A 23 -6.36 1.57 -14.92
N VAL A 24 -7.38 1.60 -15.77
CA VAL A 24 -8.18 0.40 -16.07
C VAL A 24 -7.30 -0.69 -16.70
N LEU A 25 -6.39 -0.33 -17.59
CA LEU A 25 -5.47 -1.27 -18.21
C LEU A 25 -4.55 -1.92 -17.16
N ILE A 26 -3.99 -1.15 -16.23
CA ILE A 26 -3.14 -1.66 -15.15
C ILE A 26 -3.96 -2.58 -14.21
N LEU A 27 -5.16 -2.17 -13.83
CA LEU A 27 -6.05 -2.99 -13.00
C LEU A 27 -6.42 -4.31 -13.69
N MET A 28 -6.71 -4.27 -14.99
CA MET A 28 -6.99 -5.47 -15.76
C MET A 28 -5.75 -6.37 -15.86
N ALA A 29 -4.57 -5.82 -16.08
CA ALA A 29 -3.33 -6.58 -16.07
C ALA A 29 -3.08 -7.27 -14.72
N GLY A 30 -3.30 -6.56 -13.60
CA GLY A 30 -3.21 -7.13 -12.26
C GLY A 30 -4.24 -8.23 -12.01
N LEU A 31 -5.49 -8.01 -12.44
CA LEU A 31 -6.56 -9.01 -12.32
C LEU A 31 -6.25 -10.27 -13.14
N VAL A 32 -5.86 -10.09 -14.41
CA VAL A 32 -5.49 -11.20 -15.30
C VAL A 32 -4.29 -11.97 -14.73
N SER A 33 -3.29 -11.27 -14.20
CA SER A 33 -2.13 -11.89 -13.54
C SER A 33 -2.58 -12.72 -12.32
N SER A 34 -3.38 -12.13 -11.42
CA SER A 34 -3.86 -12.80 -10.20
C SER A 34 -4.70 -14.04 -10.50
N VAL A 35 -5.69 -13.89 -11.39
CA VAL A 35 -6.63 -14.96 -11.74
C VAL A 35 -5.94 -16.01 -12.61
N GLY A 36 -5.14 -15.59 -13.60
CA GLY A 36 -4.45 -16.49 -14.51
C GLY A 36 -3.51 -17.45 -13.78
N ARG A 37 -2.81 -16.96 -12.76
CA ARG A 37 -1.90 -17.81 -11.96
C ARG A 37 -2.65 -18.87 -11.14
N GLN A 38 -3.85 -18.55 -10.64
CA GLN A 38 -4.68 -19.49 -9.88
C GLN A 38 -5.20 -20.67 -10.72
N PHE A 39 -5.41 -20.43 -12.03
CA PHE A 39 -5.94 -21.47 -12.94
C PHE A 39 -4.85 -22.22 -13.72
N THR A 40 -3.58 -21.80 -13.61
CA THR A 40 -2.48 -22.49 -14.29
C THR A 40 -2.02 -23.67 -13.45
N PRO A 41 -2.08 -24.91 -13.94
CA PRO A 41 -1.56 -26.08 -13.20
C PRO A 41 -0.05 -25.89 -12.89
N GLY A 42 0.30 -25.94 -11.59
CA GLY A 42 1.67 -25.63 -11.12
C GLY A 42 1.98 -24.13 -11.04
N GLY A 43 0.98 -23.26 -11.21
CA GLY A 43 1.13 -21.82 -11.11
C GLY A 43 1.40 -21.35 -9.68
N THR A 44 2.10 -20.22 -9.57
CA THR A 44 2.32 -19.54 -8.30
C THR A 44 1.01 -18.94 -7.78
N GLN A 45 0.96 -18.64 -6.47
CA GLN A 45 -0.21 -17.95 -5.88
C GLN A 45 -0.43 -16.57 -6.54
N ALA A 46 -1.66 -16.06 -6.46
CA ALA A 46 -2.04 -14.74 -6.99
C ALA A 46 -1.14 -13.61 -6.51
N PHE A 47 -0.69 -13.71 -5.27
CA PHE A 47 0.29 -12.82 -4.64
C PHE A 47 1.42 -13.66 -4.03
N ASN A 48 2.64 -13.17 -4.13
CA ASN A 48 3.78 -13.72 -3.42
C ASN A 48 3.71 -13.25 -1.95
N LEU A 49 3.09 -14.07 -1.09
CA LEU A 49 2.96 -13.74 0.33
C LEU A 49 4.26 -14.03 1.08
N GLY A 50 4.67 -13.10 1.93
CA GLY A 50 5.82 -13.22 2.80
C GLY A 50 5.66 -14.28 3.89
N VAL A 51 6.77 -14.62 4.55
CA VAL A 51 6.79 -15.55 5.71
C VAL A 51 5.85 -15.08 6.83
N ASP A 52 5.63 -13.77 6.94
CA ASP A 52 4.70 -13.18 7.91
C ASP A 52 3.28 -13.74 7.79
N PHE A 53 2.87 -14.14 6.58
CA PHE A 53 1.49 -14.56 6.27
C PHE A 53 1.35 -16.05 5.97
N GLN A 54 2.37 -16.65 5.38
CA GLN A 54 2.36 -18.08 5.06
C GLN A 54 2.94 -18.93 6.18
N GLY A 55 3.75 -18.31 7.05
CA GLY A 55 4.65 -19.02 7.92
C GLY A 55 5.88 -19.54 7.16
N GLY A 56 6.85 -20.01 7.89
CA GLY A 56 8.12 -20.51 7.35
C GLY A 56 9.32 -19.88 8.01
N THR A 57 10.50 -20.19 7.49
CA THR A 57 11.78 -19.68 7.99
C THR A 57 12.50 -18.91 6.90
N LEU A 58 12.85 -17.67 7.18
CA LEU A 58 13.71 -16.84 6.34
C LEU A 58 15.12 -16.87 6.90
N ILE A 59 16.07 -17.29 6.10
CA ILE A 59 17.47 -17.42 6.47
C ILE A 59 18.30 -16.52 5.58
N THR A 60 19.08 -15.64 6.21
CA THR A 60 20.05 -14.80 5.51
C THR A 60 21.42 -15.44 5.63
N ALA A 61 21.98 -15.88 4.52
CA ALA A 61 23.31 -16.45 4.43
C ALA A 61 24.26 -15.48 3.73
N LYS A 62 25.45 -15.28 4.32
CA LYS A 62 26.53 -14.47 3.75
C LYS A 62 27.65 -15.40 3.29
N PHE A 63 28.15 -15.21 2.07
CA PHE A 63 29.20 -16.02 1.48
C PHE A 63 30.55 -15.28 1.48
N LYS A 64 31.64 -16.06 1.58
CA LYS A 64 33.00 -15.58 1.46
C LYS A 64 33.48 -15.82 0.03
N GLY A 65 33.51 -14.78 -0.79
CA GLY A 65 33.92 -14.89 -2.20
C GLY A 65 32.73 -15.01 -3.15
N GLU A 66 32.85 -15.87 -4.16
CA GLU A 66 31.82 -16.04 -5.19
C GLU A 66 30.62 -16.83 -4.59
N LYS A 67 29.44 -16.20 -4.56
CA LYS A 67 28.23 -16.85 -4.06
C LYS A 67 27.70 -17.85 -5.07
N PRO A 68 27.15 -19.01 -4.64
CA PRO A 68 26.45 -19.92 -5.53
C PRO A 68 25.28 -19.24 -6.22
N SER A 69 24.95 -19.69 -7.44
CA SER A 69 23.75 -19.21 -8.13
C SER A 69 22.47 -19.63 -7.39
N GLU A 70 21.40 -18.85 -7.58
CA GLU A 70 20.10 -19.15 -6.96
C GLU A 70 19.60 -20.54 -7.34
N ASP A 71 19.84 -20.98 -8.58
CA ASP A 71 19.46 -22.31 -9.05
C ASP A 71 20.29 -23.44 -8.41
N GLN A 72 21.55 -23.20 -8.12
CA GLN A 72 22.38 -24.15 -7.40
C GLN A 72 21.90 -24.36 -5.96
N ILE A 73 21.61 -23.25 -5.26
CA ILE A 73 21.06 -23.28 -3.89
C ILE A 73 19.68 -23.95 -3.90
N ARG A 74 18.82 -23.64 -4.88
CA ARG A 74 17.51 -24.29 -5.04
C ARG A 74 17.64 -25.79 -5.21
N THR A 75 18.51 -26.23 -6.11
CA THR A 75 18.75 -27.65 -6.35
C THR A 75 19.28 -28.35 -5.10
N ALA A 76 20.20 -27.72 -4.36
CA ALA A 76 20.73 -28.28 -3.12
C ALA A 76 19.63 -28.45 -2.05
N LEU A 77 18.71 -27.49 -1.92
CA LEU A 77 17.58 -27.55 -0.99
C LEU A 77 16.55 -28.60 -1.40
N GLN A 78 16.24 -28.71 -2.69
CA GLN A 78 15.33 -29.72 -3.21
C GLN A 78 15.86 -31.13 -3.02
N ASN A 79 17.15 -31.33 -3.17
CA ASN A 79 17.81 -32.64 -2.98
C ASN A 79 17.69 -33.17 -1.53
N ILE A 80 17.51 -32.29 -0.55
CA ILE A 80 17.28 -32.65 0.86
C ILE A 80 15.81 -32.65 1.27
N GLY A 81 14.90 -32.55 0.30
CA GLY A 81 13.45 -32.64 0.53
C GLY A 81 12.80 -31.34 1.02
N VAL A 82 13.47 -30.21 0.92
CA VAL A 82 12.81 -28.91 1.12
C VAL A 82 11.93 -28.65 -0.09
N GLY A 83 10.64 -28.41 0.14
CA GLY A 83 9.66 -28.07 -0.91
C GLY A 83 10.12 -26.92 -1.80
N ASP A 84 9.23 -26.07 -2.28
CA ASP A 84 9.60 -24.94 -3.16
C ASP A 84 10.26 -23.79 -2.37
N PRO A 85 11.62 -23.77 -2.21
CA PRO A 85 12.30 -22.68 -1.53
C PRO A 85 12.35 -21.46 -2.45
N VAL A 86 12.06 -20.30 -1.89
CA VAL A 86 12.25 -19.01 -2.59
C VAL A 86 13.63 -18.47 -2.22
N ILE A 87 14.46 -18.26 -3.23
CA ILE A 87 15.83 -17.77 -3.06
C ILE A 87 15.92 -16.42 -3.74
N GLN A 88 16.40 -15.43 -3.01
CA GLN A 88 16.59 -14.07 -3.50
C GLN A 88 18.01 -13.60 -3.20
N ALA A 89 18.71 -13.14 -4.23
CA ALA A 89 19.97 -12.45 -4.02
C ALA A 89 19.67 -11.09 -3.35
N SER A 90 20.47 -10.71 -2.35
CA SER A 90 20.43 -9.37 -1.83
C SER A 90 20.83 -8.37 -2.91
N THR A 91 20.03 -7.32 -3.08
CA THR A 91 20.31 -6.28 -4.09
C THR A 91 21.42 -5.34 -3.61
N ASP A 92 21.57 -5.17 -2.30
CA ASP A 92 22.52 -4.23 -1.71
C ASP A 92 23.87 -4.87 -1.42
N LYS A 93 23.89 -6.17 -1.17
CA LYS A 93 25.08 -6.91 -0.79
C LYS A 93 25.24 -8.11 -1.70
N THR A 94 26.22 -8.04 -2.58
CA THR A 94 26.50 -9.09 -3.57
C THR A 94 26.88 -10.43 -2.94
N ASP A 95 27.26 -10.44 -1.66
CA ASP A 95 27.69 -11.58 -0.88
C ASP A 95 26.61 -12.20 0.02
N GLU A 96 25.39 -11.64 0.05
CA GLU A 96 24.28 -12.15 0.86
C GLU A 96 23.16 -12.75 -0.01
N VAL A 97 22.53 -13.81 0.50
CA VAL A 97 21.38 -14.48 -0.11
C VAL A 97 20.32 -14.69 0.96
N LEU A 98 19.08 -14.37 0.62
CA LEU A 98 17.91 -14.65 1.43
C LEU A 98 17.28 -15.97 0.95
N ILE A 99 17.14 -16.92 1.86
CA ILE A 99 16.58 -18.25 1.60
C ILE A 99 15.33 -18.38 2.44
N LYS A 100 14.18 -18.44 1.77
CA LYS A 100 12.89 -18.66 2.39
C LYS A 100 12.52 -20.14 2.23
N VAL A 101 12.37 -20.80 3.36
CA VAL A 101 11.98 -22.19 3.44
C VAL A 101 10.53 -22.26 3.89
N PRO A 102 9.65 -22.95 3.14
CA PRO A 102 8.28 -23.17 3.57
C PRO A 102 8.23 -24.02 4.84
N LEU A 103 7.06 -24.04 5.46
CA LEU A 103 6.82 -24.90 6.61
C LEU A 103 7.00 -26.38 6.22
N PHE A 104 7.71 -27.13 7.07
CA PHE A 104 7.76 -28.58 6.92
C PHE A 104 6.40 -29.15 7.35
N GLU A 105 5.72 -29.86 6.45
CA GLU A 105 4.58 -30.69 6.81
C GLU A 105 5.13 -31.86 7.66
N ASN A 106 4.93 -31.76 8.97
CA ASN A 106 5.19 -32.91 9.84
C ASN A 106 4.17 -34.01 9.52
N THR A 107 4.62 -35.05 8.84
CA THR A 107 3.84 -36.27 8.57
C THR A 107 3.56 -37.07 9.84
N ASP A 108 4.09 -36.69 10.99
CA ASP A 108 3.85 -37.33 12.29
C ASP A 108 2.81 -36.55 13.11
N THR A 109 1.56 -36.58 12.66
CA THR A 109 0.42 -36.33 13.53
C THR A 109 0.10 -37.58 14.34
N SER A 110 0.89 -37.88 15.33
CA SER A 110 0.39 -38.65 16.46
C SER A 110 -0.57 -37.75 17.24
N PRO A 111 -1.84 -38.13 17.43
CA PRO A 111 -2.76 -37.34 18.22
C PRO A 111 -2.28 -37.34 19.66
N VAL A 112 -1.69 -36.22 20.11
CA VAL A 112 -1.48 -36.00 21.53
C VAL A 112 -2.84 -35.94 22.19
N SER A 113 -3.15 -37.03 22.91
CA SER A 113 -4.31 -37.18 23.78
C SER A 113 -4.41 -35.96 24.70
N GLN A 114 -5.38 -35.11 24.42
CA GLN A 114 -5.75 -34.03 25.34
C GLN A 114 -6.44 -34.67 26.57
N SER A 115 -5.71 -34.78 27.69
CA SER A 115 -6.33 -34.94 29.00
C SER A 115 -6.83 -33.55 29.44
N PRO A 116 -8.12 -33.46 29.81
CA PRO A 116 -8.66 -32.22 30.32
C PRO A 116 -8.41 -32.14 31.83
N THR A 117 -7.44 -31.43 32.29
CA THR A 117 -7.41 -30.93 33.67
C THR A 117 -6.60 -29.64 33.82
N ASP A 118 -7.29 -28.72 34.48
CA ASP A 118 -6.83 -27.52 35.16
C ASP A 118 -6.87 -26.19 34.40
N VAL A 119 -8.08 -25.64 34.51
CA VAL A 119 -8.34 -24.19 34.57
C VAL A 119 -7.74 -23.65 35.88
N ASN A 120 -6.65 -22.90 35.81
CA ASN A 120 -6.49 -21.70 36.67
C ASN A 120 -5.31 -20.79 36.29
N SER A 121 -5.71 -19.57 35.99
CA SER A 121 -5.12 -18.28 36.40
C SER A 121 -3.75 -17.83 35.90
N ASN A 122 -3.83 -16.64 35.39
CA ASN A 122 -2.93 -15.50 35.38
C ASN A 122 -2.10 -15.22 34.13
N THR A 123 -2.73 -14.40 33.29
CA THR A 123 -2.24 -13.10 32.78
C THR A 123 -0.75 -12.86 32.96
N ASN A 124 0.01 -13.11 31.91
CA ASN A 124 1.06 -12.22 31.44
C ASN A 124 1.34 -12.59 29.99
N ALA A 125 1.07 -11.66 29.08
CA ALA A 125 1.30 -11.82 27.66
C ALA A 125 2.79 -11.99 27.40
N GLN A 126 3.22 -13.24 27.34
CA GLN A 126 4.48 -13.65 26.73
C GLN A 126 4.13 -14.22 25.35
N PRO A 127 4.91 -13.92 24.29
CA PRO A 127 4.65 -14.49 22.97
C PRO A 127 4.73 -16.01 23.07
N PHE A 128 3.67 -16.69 22.65
CA PHE A 128 3.53 -18.14 22.61
C PHE A 128 4.58 -18.73 21.68
N GLN A 129 5.77 -19.02 22.19
CA GLN A 129 6.73 -19.88 21.52
C GLN A 129 6.37 -21.33 21.86
N ASN A 130 5.44 -21.89 21.12
CA ASN A 130 5.14 -23.31 21.18
C ASN A 130 6.40 -24.12 20.82
N GLU A 131 6.64 -25.25 21.49
CA GLU A 131 7.76 -26.16 21.17
C GLU A 131 7.77 -26.58 19.69
N GLN A 132 6.59 -26.66 19.05
CA GLN A 132 6.43 -26.90 17.63
C GLN A 132 7.07 -25.80 16.74
N GLU A 133 6.94 -24.55 17.13
CA GLU A 133 7.52 -23.42 16.44
C GLU A 133 9.06 -23.45 16.52
N LYS A 134 9.61 -23.73 17.71
CA LYS A 134 11.06 -23.92 17.89
C LYS A 134 11.59 -25.11 17.08
N ASN A 135 10.84 -26.19 17.01
CA ASN A 135 11.23 -27.36 16.22
C ASN A 135 11.25 -27.04 14.72
N GLN A 136 10.27 -26.29 14.21
CA GLN A 136 10.24 -25.87 12.81
C GLN A 136 11.38 -24.90 12.46
N ILE A 137 11.68 -23.96 13.35
CA ILE A 137 12.82 -23.04 13.21
C ILE A 137 14.13 -23.83 13.10
N ASN A 138 14.32 -24.76 14.03
CA ASN A 138 15.52 -25.58 14.08
C ASN A 138 15.63 -26.51 12.85
N GLN A 139 14.51 -27.07 12.39
CA GLN A 139 14.47 -27.88 11.19
C GLN A 139 14.78 -27.03 9.94
N GLY A 140 14.15 -25.86 9.79
CA GLY A 140 14.42 -24.95 8.67
C GLY A 140 15.87 -24.54 8.60
N ARG A 141 16.46 -24.14 9.74
CA ARG A 141 17.87 -23.79 9.83
C ARG A 141 18.80 -24.99 9.54
N ALA A 142 18.48 -26.17 10.09
CA ALA A 142 19.25 -27.38 9.88
C ALA A 142 19.24 -27.81 8.40
N SER A 143 18.08 -27.75 7.75
CA SER A 143 17.94 -28.06 6.33
C SER A 143 18.73 -27.09 5.44
N VAL A 144 18.61 -25.77 5.70
CA VAL A 144 19.38 -24.80 4.93
C VAL A 144 20.89 -24.97 5.19
N LYS A 145 21.30 -25.19 6.44
CA LYS A 145 22.69 -25.48 6.75
C LYS A 145 23.18 -26.70 5.98
N GLN A 146 22.44 -27.80 6.01
CA GLN A 146 22.80 -29.04 5.31
C GLN A 146 22.93 -28.83 3.79
N ALA A 147 22.04 -28.00 3.18
CA ALA A 147 22.14 -27.67 1.77
C ALA A 147 23.38 -26.81 1.48
N LEU A 148 23.62 -25.80 2.31
CA LEU A 148 24.73 -24.85 2.13
C LEU A 148 26.09 -25.49 2.45
N ASP A 149 26.15 -26.53 3.30
CA ASP A 149 27.37 -27.31 3.58
C ASP A 149 27.91 -28.04 2.31
N SER A 150 27.06 -28.20 1.27
CA SER A 150 27.52 -28.68 -0.05
C SER A 150 28.42 -27.67 -0.79
N PHE A 151 28.36 -26.40 -0.43
CA PHE A 151 29.17 -25.31 -1.00
C PHE A 151 30.37 -24.93 -0.12
N GLY A 152 30.46 -25.50 1.10
CA GLY A 152 31.57 -25.30 2.03
C GLY A 152 31.07 -25.27 3.48
N LYS A 153 31.96 -25.05 4.43
CA LYS A 153 31.63 -25.07 5.85
C LYS A 153 31.07 -23.72 6.35
N GLU A 154 30.10 -23.77 7.28
CA GLU A 154 29.64 -22.62 8.01
C GLU A 154 30.71 -22.12 8.99
N ALA A 155 30.89 -20.79 9.12
CA ALA A 155 31.75 -20.18 10.13
C ALA A 155 31.22 -20.48 11.55
N GLU A 156 32.07 -21.00 12.42
CA GLU A 156 31.68 -21.37 13.78
C GLU A 156 31.50 -20.14 14.70
N GLY A 157 30.42 -20.17 15.47
CA GLY A 157 30.17 -19.27 16.58
C GLY A 157 30.01 -17.78 16.20
N THR A 158 30.58 -16.91 17.03
CA THR A 158 30.55 -15.45 16.88
C THR A 158 31.67 -14.89 15.99
N THR A 159 32.51 -15.77 15.42
CA THR A 159 33.65 -15.36 14.58
C THR A 159 33.17 -14.70 13.30
N ASN A 160 33.79 -13.58 12.90
CA ASN A 160 33.49 -12.97 11.63
C ASN A 160 33.88 -13.93 10.47
N LEU A 161 33.07 -13.96 9.42
CA LEU A 161 33.30 -14.83 8.26
C LEU A 161 34.70 -14.66 7.65
N ASN A 162 35.27 -13.46 7.76
CA ASN A 162 36.60 -13.15 7.21
C ASN A 162 37.74 -13.69 8.07
N ASP A 163 37.49 -13.91 9.36
CA ASP A 163 38.51 -14.35 10.33
C ASP A 163 38.67 -15.88 10.36
N ASP A 164 37.71 -16.62 9.79
CA ASP A 164 37.79 -18.10 9.66
C ASP A 164 38.22 -18.49 8.24
N PRO A 165 39.46 -18.95 8.02
CA PRO A 165 39.95 -19.32 6.70
C PRO A 165 39.26 -20.55 6.11
N ALA A 166 38.64 -21.40 6.91
CA ALA A 166 37.98 -22.64 6.49
C ALA A 166 36.48 -22.43 6.17
N ALA A 167 35.92 -21.31 6.57
CA ALA A 167 34.51 -21.02 6.36
C ALA A 167 34.24 -20.49 4.94
N ALA A 168 33.21 -21.02 4.29
CA ALA A 168 32.73 -20.57 3.00
C ALA A 168 31.51 -19.62 3.15
N TYR A 169 30.70 -19.82 4.19
CA TYR A 169 29.52 -19.01 4.44
C TYR A 169 29.23 -18.85 5.93
N LYS A 170 28.35 -17.91 6.28
CA LYS A 170 27.81 -17.71 7.62
C LYS A 170 26.33 -17.41 7.53
N ILE A 171 25.52 -18.04 8.39
CA ILE A 171 24.12 -17.65 8.58
C ILE A 171 24.12 -16.42 9.52
N VAL A 172 23.74 -15.26 8.98
CA VAL A 172 23.77 -13.97 9.69
C VAL A 172 22.41 -13.58 10.26
N GLY A 173 21.34 -14.18 9.77
CA GLY A 173 19.98 -13.93 10.26
C GLY A 173 19.10 -15.17 10.09
N THR A 174 18.18 -15.37 11.04
CA THR A 174 17.14 -16.40 10.94
C THR A 174 15.87 -15.82 11.55
N ASP A 175 14.90 -15.55 10.71
CA ASP A 175 13.57 -15.09 11.10
C ASP A 175 12.57 -16.19 10.78
N SER A 176 11.62 -16.46 11.68
CA SER A 176 10.64 -17.50 11.43
C SER A 176 9.30 -17.16 12.05
N VAL A 177 8.27 -17.61 11.36
CA VAL A 177 6.88 -17.44 11.78
C VAL A 177 6.19 -18.80 11.69
N GLY A 178 5.61 -19.26 12.79
CA GLY A 178 4.83 -20.48 12.81
C GLY A 178 3.53 -20.33 11.98
N PRO A 179 2.95 -21.46 11.50
CA PRO A 179 1.78 -21.44 10.61
C PRO A 179 0.55 -20.80 11.24
N VAL A 180 0.32 -21.06 12.53
CA VAL A 180 -0.81 -20.49 13.26
C VAL A 180 -0.63 -19.00 13.48
N ALA A 181 0.58 -18.60 13.86
CA ALA A 181 0.94 -17.19 14.05
C ALA A 181 0.84 -16.42 12.73
N GLY A 182 1.35 -16.95 11.63
CA GLY A 182 1.26 -16.31 10.31
C GLY A 182 -0.18 -16.11 9.85
N ALA A 183 -1.05 -17.11 9.99
CA ALA A 183 -2.46 -16.97 9.66
C ALA A 183 -3.18 -15.92 10.55
N GLN A 184 -2.86 -15.90 11.84
CA GLN A 184 -3.42 -14.93 12.78
C GLN A 184 -2.94 -13.51 12.46
N LEU A 185 -1.64 -13.32 12.23
CA LEU A 185 -1.05 -12.04 11.84
C LEU A 185 -1.67 -11.51 10.54
N ARG A 186 -1.83 -12.37 9.54
CA ARG A 186 -2.50 -12.01 8.28
C ARG A 186 -3.92 -11.47 8.52
N ASN A 187 -4.73 -12.20 9.27
CA ASN A 187 -6.12 -11.81 9.52
C ASN A 187 -6.19 -10.50 10.33
N GLN A 188 -5.36 -10.36 11.36
CA GLN A 188 -5.28 -9.13 12.16
C GLN A 188 -4.79 -7.95 11.34
N ALA A 189 -3.77 -8.13 10.50
CA ALA A 189 -3.22 -7.08 9.65
C ALA A 189 -4.23 -6.61 8.59
N ILE A 190 -4.95 -7.52 7.94
CA ILE A 190 -6.04 -7.19 7.02
C ILE A 190 -7.13 -6.41 7.75
N LEU A 191 -7.58 -6.90 8.90
CA LEU A 191 -8.61 -6.23 9.70
C LEU A 191 -8.17 -4.84 10.15
N ALA A 192 -6.94 -4.68 10.65
CA ALA A 192 -6.40 -3.40 11.08
C ALA A 192 -6.30 -2.41 9.91
N THR A 193 -5.86 -2.86 8.73
CA THR A 193 -5.79 -2.05 7.51
C THR A 193 -7.19 -1.59 7.07
N LEU A 194 -8.16 -2.48 7.06
CA LEU A 194 -9.55 -2.16 6.71
C LEU A 194 -10.17 -1.18 7.72
N LEU A 195 -9.99 -1.41 9.02
CA LEU A 195 -10.49 -0.51 10.06
C LEU A 195 -9.81 0.87 9.99
N GLY A 196 -8.50 0.91 9.77
CA GLY A 196 -7.76 2.16 9.55
C GLY A 196 -8.28 2.93 8.34
N MET A 197 -8.51 2.23 7.23
CA MET A 197 -9.07 2.81 6.00
C MET A 197 -10.49 3.36 6.25
N ILE A 198 -11.36 2.57 6.89
CA ILE A 198 -12.72 3.01 7.26
C ILE A 198 -12.66 4.24 8.18
N GLY A 199 -11.77 4.26 9.16
CA GLY A 199 -11.57 5.41 10.06
C GLY A 199 -11.22 6.69 9.30
N ILE A 200 -10.29 6.61 8.34
CA ILE A 200 -9.91 7.74 7.49
C ILE A 200 -11.10 8.20 6.63
N LEU A 201 -11.85 7.24 6.06
CA LEU A 201 -13.03 7.53 5.24
C LEU A 201 -14.13 8.23 6.04
N LEU A 202 -14.42 7.74 7.26
CA LEU A 202 -15.38 8.37 8.17
C LEU A 202 -14.95 9.78 8.57
N TYR A 203 -13.67 9.99 8.85
CA TYR A 203 -13.12 11.32 9.14
C TYR A 203 -13.35 12.29 7.98
N ILE A 204 -13.07 11.86 6.74
CA ILE A 204 -13.29 12.70 5.55
C ILE A 204 -14.78 12.98 5.35
N ALA A 205 -15.63 11.96 5.47
CA ALA A 205 -17.08 12.11 5.32
C ALA A 205 -17.67 13.08 6.36
N PHE A 206 -17.16 13.06 7.59
CA PHE A 206 -17.58 13.98 8.65
C PHE A 206 -17.04 15.41 8.44
N ARG A 207 -15.80 15.55 7.95
CA ARG A 207 -15.11 16.84 7.80
C ARG A 207 -15.50 17.58 6.52
N TYR A 208 -15.84 16.86 5.45
CA TYR A 208 -16.17 17.39 4.13
C TYR A 208 -17.59 16.99 3.72
N ASP A 209 -18.13 17.69 2.70
CA ASP A 209 -19.42 17.32 2.12
C ASP A 209 -19.34 15.91 1.50
N TRP A 210 -20.42 15.14 1.60
CA TRP A 210 -20.50 13.76 1.11
C TRP A 210 -20.07 13.57 -0.36
N THR A 211 -20.25 14.59 -1.19
CA THR A 211 -19.85 14.54 -2.61
C THR A 211 -18.34 14.46 -2.79
N TYR A 212 -17.59 15.21 -1.99
CA TYR A 212 -16.13 15.19 -1.99
C TYR A 212 -15.59 13.94 -1.30
N ALA A 213 -16.23 13.53 -0.21
CA ALA A 213 -15.86 12.33 0.50
C ALA A 213 -15.94 11.09 -0.41
N ALA A 214 -17.01 10.92 -1.18
CA ALA A 214 -17.16 9.82 -2.11
C ALA A 214 -16.06 9.81 -3.19
N GLY A 215 -15.70 10.98 -3.74
CA GLY A 215 -14.59 11.10 -4.70
C GLY A 215 -13.25 10.67 -4.12
N ALA A 216 -12.94 11.11 -2.89
CA ALA A 216 -11.71 10.74 -2.19
C ALA A 216 -11.66 9.23 -1.89
N VAL A 217 -12.76 8.65 -1.40
CA VAL A 217 -12.87 7.22 -1.09
C VAL A 217 -12.56 6.36 -2.32
N ILE A 218 -13.21 6.67 -3.44
CA ILE A 218 -13.03 5.91 -4.68
C ILE A 218 -11.59 6.03 -5.19
N ALA A 219 -10.98 7.22 -5.10
CA ALA A 219 -9.59 7.42 -5.50
C ALA A 219 -8.62 6.63 -4.62
N VAL A 220 -8.79 6.65 -3.30
CA VAL A 220 -7.97 5.86 -2.37
C VAL A 220 -8.08 4.37 -2.65
N PHE A 221 -9.31 3.89 -2.86
CA PHE A 221 -9.51 2.47 -3.19
C PHE A 221 -8.82 2.09 -4.51
N HIS A 222 -8.93 2.95 -5.51
CA HIS A 222 -8.20 2.81 -6.76
C HIS A 222 -6.67 2.74 -6.54
N ASP A 223 -6.09 3.61 -5.72
CA ASP A 223 -4.65 3.67 -5.49
C ASP A 223 -4.12 2.40 -4.82
N VAL A 224 -4.86 1.88 -3.83
CA VAL A 224 -4.55 0.60 -3.20
C VAL A 224 -4.63 -0.55 -4.21
N LEU A 225 -5.68 -0.59 -5.04
CA LEU A 225 -5.85 -1.64 -6.04
C LEU A 225 -4.76 -1.60 -7.12
N ILE A 226 -4.35 -0.41 -7.58
CA ILE A 226 -3.24 -0.26 -8.54
C ILE A 226 -1.95 -0.77 -7.91
N THR A 227 -1.65 -0.39 -6.66
CA THR A 227 -0.46 -0.88 -5.96
C THR A 227 -0.46 -2.40 -5.86
N LEU A 228 -1.58 -3.00 -5.45
CA LEU A 228 -1.72 -4.46 -5.42
C LEU A 228 -1.61 -5.10 -6.80
N ALA A 229 -2.10 -4.44 -7.87
CA ALA A 229 -1.93 -4.92 -9.23
C ALA A 229 -0.45 -5.02 -9.64
N PHE A 230 0.37 -4.03 -9.28
CA PHE A 230 1.82 -4.10 -9.49
C PHE A 230 2.44 -5.26 -8.72
N PHE A 231 2.07 -5.45 -7.45
CA PHE A 231 2.56 -6.58 -6.65
C PHE A 231 2.20 -7.94 -7.26
N SER A 232 1.00 -8.08 -7.80
CA SER A 232 0.58 -9.30 -8.49
C SER A 232 1.34 -9.52 -9.80
N VAL A 233 1.50 -8.49 -10.63
CA VAL A 233 2.16 -8.61 -11.95
C VAL A 233 3.64 -8.94 -11.79
N PHE A 234 4.36 -8.19 -10.92
CA PHE A 234 5.80 -8.35 -10.71
C PHE A 234 6.15 -9.38 -9.65
N GLN A 235 5.15 -9.98 -8.99
CA GLN A 235 5.35 -10.96 -7.91
C GLN A 235 6.25 -10.45 -6.78
N TRP A 236 6.16 -9.16 -6.49
CA TRP A 236 6.83 -8.62 -5.32
C TRP A 236 6.25 -9.21 -4.03
N GLU A 237 7.11 -9.43 -3.06
CA GLU A 237 6.69 -10.05 -1.80
C GLU A 237 5.78 -9.12 -1.00
N VAL A 238 4.62 -9.65 -0.60
CA VAL A 238 3.66 -8.97 0.28
C VAL A 238 3.92 -9.40 1.71
N SER A 239 4.46 -8.48 2.52
CA SER A 239 4.79 -8.65 3.93
C SER A 239 3.93 -7.72 4.81
N LEU A 240 4.08 -7.80 6.13
CA LEU A 240 3.45 -6.86 7.06
C LEU A 240 3.87 -5.41 6.79
N THR A 241 5.12 -5.19 6.37
CA THR A 241 5.62 -3.86 6.03
C THR A 241 4.92 -3.27 4.81
N VAL A 242 4.52 -4.10 3.84
CA VAL A 242 3.72 -3.66 2.67
C VAL A 242 2.34 -3.19 3.10
N LEU A 243 1.68 -3.87 4.05
CA LEU A 243 0.39 -3.39 4.58
C LEU A 243 0.53 -2.06 5.30
N ALA A 244 1.60 -1.86 6.06
CA ALA A 244 1.90 -0.55 6.67
C ALA A 244 2.13 0.53 5.60
N ALA A 245 2.80 0.20 4.49
CA ALA A 245 2.96 1.09 3.35
C ALA A 245 1.63 1.45 2.70
N LEU A 246 0.72 0.48 2.50
CA LEU A 246 -0.61 0.73 1.95
C LEU A 246 -1.43 1.68 2.83
N LEU A 247 -1.37 1.51 4.16
CA LEU A 247 -2.05 2.43 5.08
C LEU A 247 -1.43 3.84 5.03
N THR A 248 -0.12 3.94 4.92
CA THR A 248 0.60 5.21 4.74
C THR A 248 0.21 5.89 3.42
N LEU A 249 0.11 5.11 2.33
CA LEU A 249 -0.34 5.57 1.02
C LEU A 249 -1.76 6.16 1.08
N VAL A 250 -2.67 5.51 1.80
CA VAL A 250 -4.05 6.02 2.01
C VAL A 250 -4.01 7.42 2.60
N GLY A 251 -3.20 7.64 3.64
CA GLY A 251 -3.03 8.97 4.25
C GLY A 251 -2.44 10.00 3.29
N PHE A 252 -1.45 9.61 2.49
CA PHE A 252 -0.82 10.48 1.49
C PHE A 252 -1.79 10.89 0.38
N SER A 253 -2.50 9.95 -0.23
CA SER A 253 -3.45 10.19 -1.32
C SER A 253 -4.61 11.09 -0.89
N VAL A 254 -5.13 10.86 0.31
CA VAL A 254 -6.18 11.69 0.90
C VAL A 254 -5.73 13.13 1.10
N ASN A 255 -4.50 13.36 1.54
CA ASN A 255 -3.99 14.71 1.81
C ASN A 255 -4.04 15.61 0.57
N ASP A 256 -3.63 15.10 -0.59
CA ASP A 256 -3.68 15.85 -1.85
C ASP A 256 -5.12 16.08 -2.32
N SER A 257 -5.98 15.08 -2.18
CA SER A 257 -7.42 15.22 -2.50
C SER A 257 -8.09 16.32 -1.68
N ILE A 258 -7.79 16.40 -0.39
CA ILE A 258 -8.30 17.44 0.52
C ILE A 258 -7.91 18.84 0.05
N VAL A 259 -6.66 19.04 -0.33
CA VAL A 259 -6.14 20.34 -0.79
C VAL A 259 -6.87 20.82 -2.05
N ILE A 260 -7.06 19.92 -3.02
CA ILE A 260 -7.78 20.27 -4.26
C ILE A 260 -9.26 20.56 -3.95
N PHE A 261 -9.91 19.75 -3.12
CA PHE A 261 -11.32 19.95 -2.77
C PHE A 261 -11.57 21.23 -2.00
N ASP A 262 -10.68 21.60 -1.09
CA ASP A 262 -10.78 22.88 -0.37
C ASP A 262 -10.66 24.05 -1.35
N ARG A 263 -9.74 23.98 -2.31
CA ARG A 263 -9.60 25.00 -3.36
C ARG A 263 -10.80 25.06 -4.31
N ILE A 264 -11.36 23.91 -4.69
CA ILE A 264 -12.60 23.87 -5.48
C ILE A 264 -13.74 24.57 -4.71
N ARG A 265 -13.89 24.27 -3.43
CA ARG A 265 -14.92 24.86 -2.57
C ARG A 265 -14.75 26.37 -2.41
N GLU A 266 -13.53 26.86 -2.26
CA GLU A 266 -13.21 28.28 -2.21
C GLU A 266 -13.57 28.96 -3.54
N ASN A 267 -13.13 28.41 -4.67
CA ASN A 267 -13.41 28.97 -5.99
C ASN A 267 -14.90 28.94 -6.35
N LEU A 268 -15.67 27.96 -5.89
CA LEU A 268 -17.14 27.95 -6.03
C LEU A 268 -17.82 29.09 -5.34
N ARG A 269 -17.26 29.56 -4.22
CA ARG A 269 -17.82 30.74 -3.49
C ARG A 269 -17.48 32.03 -4.19
N LEU A 270 -16.27 32.12 -4.77
CA LEU A 270 -15.76 33.36 -5.38
C LEU A 270 -16.25 33.53 -6.83
N ASN A 271 -16.35 32.47 -7.62
CA ASN A 271 -16.60 32.53 -9.06
C ASN A 271 -17.89 31.78 -9.47
N ARG A 272 -19.05 32.32 -9.07
CA ARG A 272 -20.36 31.67 -9.30
C ARG A 272 -20.79 31.57 -10.77
N ASN A 273 -20.15 32.33 -11.66
CA ASN A 273 -20.52 32.39 -13.08
C ASN A 273 -19.73 31.42 -13.96
N LYS A 274 -18.70 30.75 -13.43
CA LYS A 274 -17.90 29.78 -14.17
C LYS A 274 -18.56 28.40 -14.12
N SER A 275 -18.42 27.62 -15.20
CA SER A 275 -18.83 26.21 -15.19
C SER A 275 -18.04 25.42 -14.17
N LEU A 276 -18.66 24.45 -13.52
CA LEU A 276 -18.05 23.60 -12.51
C LEU A 276 -16.78 22.91 -13.05
N TYR A 277 -16.80 22.50 -14.31
CA TYR A 277 -15.65 21.92 -15.02
C TYR A 277 -14.44 22.87 -15.08
N ASN A 278 -14.65 24.09 -15.56
CA ASN A 278 -13.57 25.08 -15.69
C ASN A 278 -13.04 25.49 -14.33
N LEU A 279 -13.93 25.68 -13.37
CA LEU A 279 -13.59 26.05 -12.01
C LEU A 279 -12.73 24.98 -11.33
N THR A 280 -13.02 23.70 -11.55
CA THR A 280 -12.21 22.61 -11.03
C THR A 280 -10.86 22.56 -11.70
N ASN A 281 -10.80 22.73 -13.02
CA ASN A 281 -9.53 22.79 -13.75
C ASN A 281 -8.64 23.92 -13.24
N ASP A 282 -9.23 25.11 -13.01
CA ASP A 282 -8.53 26.25 -12.42
C ASP A 282 -8.02 25.93 -11.00
N SER A 283 -8.84 25.24 -10.18
CA SER A 283 -8.47 24.86 -8.82
C SER A 283 -7.32 23.88 -8.78
N ILE A 284 -7.30 22.89 -9.69
CA ILE A 284 -6.19 21.95 -9.83
C ILE A 284 -4.91 22.70 -10.23
N ASN A 285 -4.98 23.58 -11.23
CA ASN A 285 -3.82 24.38 -11.66
C ASN A 285 -3.26 25.25 -10.53
N GLN A 286 -4.14 25.86 -9.71
CA GLN A 286 -3.74 26.71 -8.57
C GLN A 286 -3.07 25.92 -7.44
N THR A 287 -3.39 24.65 -7.26
CA THR A 287 -2.81 23.78 -6.23
C THR A 287 -1.62 22.96 -6.72
N MET A 288 -1.42 22.90 -8.05
CA MET A 288 -0.42 22.02 -8.68
C MET A 288 1.00 22.26 -8.19
N SER A 289 1.43 23.52 -8.01
CA SER A 289 2.75 23.84 -7.49
C SER A 289 3.00 23.19 -6.11
N ARG A 290 1.99 23.19 -5.24
CA ARG A 290 2.06 22.55 -3.93
C ARG A 290 2.12 21.03 -4.06
N THR A 291 1.27 20.44 -4.88
CA THR A 291 1.24 18.98 -5.10
C THR A 291 2.56 18.48 -5.69
N ILE A 292 3.17 19.20 -6.65
CA ILE A 292 4.47 18.83 -7.21
C ILE A 292 5.58 18.92 -6.16
N ILE A 293 5.59 19.95 -5.33
CA ILE A 293 6.61 20.12 -4.30
C ILE A 293 6.45 19.04 -3.22
N THR A 294 5.26 18.88 -2.65
CA THR A 294 5.01 17.89 -1.58
C THR A 294 5.16 16.46 -2.09
N GLY A 295 4.51 16.13 -3.20
CA GLY A 295 4.60 14.81 -3.82
C GLY A 295 6.01 14.51 -4.33
N GLY A 296 6.70 15.49 -4.92
CA GLY A 296 8.07 15.36 -5.38
C GLY A 296 9.08 15.09 -4.26
N LEU A 297 8.95 15.76 -3.12
CA LEU A 297 9.80 15.51 -1.96
C LEU A 297 9.58 14.10 -1.39
N VAL A 298 8.32 13.67 -1.26
CA VAL A 298 8.00 12.31 -0.83
C VAL A 298 8.49 11.30 -1.86
N PHE A 299 8.29 11.55 -3.16
CA PHE A 299 8.79 10.70 -4.24
C PHE A 299 10.32 10.53 -4.19
N LEU A 300 11.08 11.61 -4.00
CA LEU A 300 12.54 11.55 -3.87
C LEU A 300 12.98 10.76 -2.63
N SER A 301 12.29 10.94 -1.50
CA SER A 301 12.57 10.19 -0.28
C SER A 301 12.30 8.69 -0.47
N VAL A 302 11.18 8.35 -1.10
CA VAL A 302 10.82 6.96 -1.41
C VAL A 302 11.75 6.36 -2.47
N LEU A 303 12.15 7.15 -3.47
CA LEU A 303 13.13 6.72 -4.47
C LEU A 303 14.48 6.39 -3.82
N ALA A 304 14.93 7.20 -2.87
CA ALA A 304 16.12 6.89 -2.09
C ALA A 304 15.97 5.59 -1.29
N LEU A 305 14.79 5.33 -0.70
CA LEU A 305 14.51 4.06 -0.04
C LEU A 305 14.50 2.87 -1.02
N VAL A 306 13.96 3.04 -2.22
CA VAL A 306 13.99 1.98 -3.26
C VAL A 306 15.43 1.66 -3.68
N LEU A 307 16.30 2.67 -3.76
CA LEU A 307 17.68 2.49 -4.23
C LEU A 307 18.64 2.04 -3.11
N PHE A 308 18.39 2.45 -1.86
CA PHE A 308 19.33 2.27 -0.74
C PHE A 308 18.72 1.61 0.50
N GLY A 309 17.43 1.27 0.49
CA GLY A 309 16.70 0.79 1.69
C GLY A 309 16.93 -0.67 2.04
N GLY A 310 17.59 -1.43 1.17
CA GLY A 310 17.87 -2.84 1.40
C GLY A 310 16.65 -3.76 1.27
N GLU A 311 16.88 -5.06 1.37
CA GLU A 311 15.85 -6.08 1.15
C GLU A 311 14.69 -5.99 2.16
N VAL A 312 14.98 -5.64 3.41
CA VAL A 312 13.96 -5.55 4.47
C VAL A 312 12.91 -4.46 4.17
N LEU A 313 13.33 -3.34 3.57
CA LEU A 313 12.45 -2.24 3.24
C LEU A 313 11.96 -2.27 1.78
N ARG A 314 12.39 -3.24 0.99
CA ARG A 314 12.10 -3.30 -0.45
C ARG A 314 10.60 -3.32 -0.75
N GLY A 315 9.84 -4.22 -0.13
CA GLY A 315 8.40 -4.30 -0.32
C GLY A 315 7.69 -3.01 0.09
N PHE A 316 8.07 -2.44 1.24
CA PHE A 316 7.56 -1.17 1.74
C PHE A 316 7.83 -0.02 0.76
N SER A 317 9.08 0.13 0.34
CA SER A 317 9.49 1.23 -0.55
C SER A 317 8.87 1.12 -1.95
N LEU A 318 8.75 -0.10 -2.51
CA LEU A 318 8.08 -0.33 -3.80
C LEU A 318 6.58 -0.02 -3.72
N ALA A 319 5.91 -0.40 -2.64
CA ALA A 319 4.50 -0.07 -2.43
C ALA A 319 4.27 1.45 -2.37
N LEU A 320 5.11 2.16 -1.61
CA LEU A 320 5.06 3.63 -1.55
C LEU A 320 5.45 4.28 -2.88
N PHE A 321 6.43 3.74 -3.60
CA PHE A 321 6.88 4.28 -4.89
C PHE A 321 5.75 4.27 -5.91
N VAL A 322 5.10 3.12 -6.09
CA VAL A 322 3.92 3.00 -6.95
C VAL A 322 2.79 3.88 -6.43
N GLY A 323 2.56 3.84 -5.11
CA GLY A 323 1.47 4.54 -4.46
C GLY A 323 1.57 6.06 -4.55
N VAL A 324 2.74 6.66 -4.39
CA VAL A 324 2.95 8.12 -4.50
C VAL A 324 2.66 8.59 -5.93
N ILE A 325 3.15 7.85 -6.94
CA ILE A 325 2.86 8.16 -8.35
C ILE A 325 1.36 8.07 -8.60
N THR A 326 0.74 6.97 -8.15
CA THR A 326 -0.69 6.70 -8.35
C THR A 326 -1.55 7.73 -7.64
N GLY A 327 -1.30 8.01 -6.36
CA GLY A 327 -2.05 8.94 -5.55
C GLY A 327 -2.01 10.38 -6.09
N THR A 328 -0.88 10.79 -6.65
CA THR A 328 -0.75 12.13 -7.24
C THR A 328 -1.65 12.29 -8.47
N TYR A 329 -1.68 11.32 -9.38
CA TYR A 329 -2.53 11.47 -10.57
C TYR A 329 -3.99 11.10 -10.31
N SER A 330 -4.30 10.19 -9.37
CA SER A 330 -5.66 9.75 -9.08
C SER A 330 -6.51 10.88 -8.48
N THR A 331 -5.92 11.74 -7.67
CA THR A 331 -6.57 12.94 -7.15
C THR A 331 -7.09 13.85 -8.27
N ILE A 332 -6.32 13.98 -9.35
CA ILE A 332 -6.66 14.80 -10.51
C ILE A 332 -7.65 14.08 -11.43
N ALA A 333 -7.35 12.82 -11.77
CA ALA A 333 -8.06 12.09 -12.83
C ALA A 333 -9.29 11.33 -12.33
N ILE A 334 -9.37 11.01 -11.03
CA ILE A 334 -10.42 10.18 -10.44
C ILE A 334 -11.20 10.94 -9.37
N ALA A 335 -10.55 11.41 -8.29
CA ALA A 335 -11.22 12.05 -7.18
C ALA A 335 -11.98 13.30 -7.62
N SER A 336 -11.30 14.22 -8.33
CA SER A 336 -11.90 15.49 -8.75
C SER A 336 -13.04 15.32 -9.74
N PRO A 337 -12.96 14.51 -10.82
CA PRO A 337 -14.08 14.27 -11.72
C PRO A 337 -15.29 13.62 -11.07
N ILE A 338 -15.07 12.66 -10.15
CA ILE A 338 -16.17 11.98 -9.45
C ILE A 338 -16.88 12.97 -8.51
N ALA A 339 -16.12 13.75 -7.75
CA ALA A 339 -16.69 14.75 -6.85
C ALA A 339 -17.56 15.76 -7.61
N ILE A 340 -17.11 16.23 -8.79
CA ILE A 340 -17.86 17.15 -9.64
C ILE A 340 -19.11 16.48 -10.21
N TRP A 341 -18.98 15.30 -10.77
CA TRP A 341 -20.10 14.56 -11.34
C TRP A 341 -21.21 14.35 -10.29
N TRP A 342 -20.81 14.04 -9.06
CA TRP A 342 -21.76 13.85 -7.99
C TRP A 342 -22.38 15.18 -7.53
N GLN A 343 -21.60 16.25 -7.47
CA GLN A 343 -22.07 17.57 -7.12
C GLN A 343 -23.02 18.13 -8.18
N ASP A 344 -22.78 17.89 -9.45
CA ASP A 344 -23.66 18.30 -10.56
C ASP A 344 -25.02 17.60 -10.46
N LYS A 345 -25.03 16.32 -10.14
CA LYS A 345 -26.28 15.56 -9.98
C LYS A 345 -27.08 15.91 -8.72
N LEU A 346 -26.41 16.14 -7.59
CA LEU A 346 -27.06 16.36 -6.28
C LEU A 346 -27.11 17.84 -5.88
N GLY A 347 -26.14 18.64 -6.31
CA GLY A 347 -25.95 20.03 -5.86
C GLY A 347 -26.78 21.05 -6.61
N ALA A 348 -27.10 20.83 -7.88
CA ALA A 348 -27.83 21.79 -8.72
C ALA A 348 -29.24 22.12 -8.18
N ALA A 349 -29.87 21.20 -7.49
CA ALA A 349 -31.19 21.38 -6.90
C ALA A 349 -31.19 22.36 -5.67
N LYS A 350 -30.12 22.35 -4.87
CA LYS A 350 -30.00 23.18 -3.67
C LYS A 350 -29.65 24.64 -3.98
N VAL A 351 -28.81 24.89 -4.97
CA VAL A 351 -28.37 26.26 -5.34
C VAL A 351 -29.50 27.03 -6.02
N LYS A 352 -30.29 26.38 -6.88
CA LYS A 352 -31.47 27.01 -7.52
C LYS A 352 -32.54 27.46 -6.51
N GLN A 353 -32.76 26.71 -5.42
CA GLN A 353 -33.77 27.07 -4.43
C GLN A 353 -33.39 28.32 -3.58
N ILE A 354 -32.10 28.57 -3.37
CA ILE A 354 -31.59 29.70 -2.59
C ILE A 354 -31.66 31.00 -3.41
N GLU A 355 -31.43 30.96 -4.72
CA GLU A 355 -31.53 32.15 -5.59
C GLU A 355 -32.97 32.64 -5.78
N VAL A 356 -33.93 31.74 -5.97
CA VAL A 356 -35.33 32.09 -6.15
C VAL A 356 -35.90 32.77 -4.89
N LYS A 357 -35.57 32.30 -3.69
CA LYS A 357 -36.03 32.93 -2.44
C LYS A 357 -35.43 34.30 -2.15
N ARG A 358 -34.28 34.65 -2.71
CA ARG A 358 -33.63 35.96 -2.48
C ARG A 358 -34.14 37.05 -3.43
N THR A 359 -34.45 36.72 -4.68
CA THR A 359 -35.02 37.65 -5.66
C THR A 359 -36.43 38.08 -5.29
N ASP A 360 -37.28 37.19 -4.77
CA ASP A 360 -38.64 37.52 -4.37
C ASP A 360 -38.70 38.44 -3.14
N LYS A 361 -37.77 38.31 -2.20
CA LYS A 361 -37.68 39.19 -1.03
C LYS A 361 -37.23 40.61 -1.39
N ILE A 362 -36.33 40.77 -2.35
CA ILE A 362 -35.84 42.07 -2.81
C ILE A 362 -36.90 42.79 -3.64
N ALA A 363 -37.61 42.08 -4.52
CA ALA A 363 -38.70 42.64 -5.31
C ALA A 363 -39.90 43.11 -4.45
N SER A 364 -40.22 42.39 -3.37
CA SER A 364 -41.29 42.75 -2.45
C SER A 364 -40.95 43.94 -1.55
N SER A 365 -39.70 44.15 -1.16
CA SER A 365 -39.25 45.31 -0.39
C SER A 365 -39.18 46.59 -1.22
N ALA A 366 -38.78 46.49 -2.50
CA ALA A 366 -38.75 47.62 -3.43
C ALA A 366 -40.16 48.17 -3.75
N ARG A 367 -41.17 47.28 -3.89
CA ARG A 367 -42.55 47.69 -4.10
C ARG A 367 -43.18 48.41 -2.88
N ARG A 368 -42.75 48.13 -1.66
CA ARG A 368 -43.25 48.80 -0.44
C ARG A 368 -42.67 50.21 -0.23
N SER A 369 -41.50 50.54 -0.79
CA SER A 369 -40.88 51.84 -0.66
C SER A 369 -41.45 52.93 -1.62
N VAL A 370 -42.04 52.48 -2.73
CA VAL A 370 -42.65 53.42 -3.73
C VAL A 370 -44.05 53.85 -3.33
N ALA A 371 -44.77 53.16 -2.45
CA ALA A 371 -46.12 53.40 -2.05
C ALA A 371 -46.28 54.46 -0.94
N ARG A 372 -45.20 55.09 -0.44
CA ARG A 372 -45.24 56.06 0.66
C ARG A 372 -44.59 57.44 0.30
N ARG A 373 -45.12 58.14 -0.69
CA ARG A 373 -44.93 59.60 -0.77
C ARG A 373 -46.28 60.30 -0.75
N PRO A 374 -46.68 60.96 0.33
CA PRO A 374 -47.81 61.86 0.31
C PRO A 374 -47.39 63.10 -0.48
N ILE A 375 -48.23 63.49 -1.44
CA ILE A 375 -48.14 64.76 -2.15
C ILE A 375 -48.58 65.83 -1.15
N ALA A 376 -47.65 66.68 -0.70
CA ALA A 376 -47.94 67.84 0.04
C ALA A 376 -48.44 68.92 -0.96
N ARG A 377 -49.62 69.48 -0.69
CA ARG A 377 -50.16 70.76 -1.27
C ARG A 377 -49.61 71.94 -0.50
#